data_80d2e9cee743466cd743199edb89489e
#
_entry.id   80d2e9cee743466cd743199edb89489e
#
_cell.length_a   1.000
_cell.length_b   1.000
_cell.length_c   1.000
_cell.angle_alpha   90.00
_cell.angle_beta   90.00
_cell.angle_gamma   90.00
#
_symmetry.space_group_name_H-M   'P 1'
#
loop_
_entity.id
_entity.type
_entity.pdbx_description
1 polymer ?
#
loop_
_entity_poly.entity_id
_entity_poly.type
_entity_poly.pdbx_seq_one_letter_code
_entity_poly.pdbx_strand_id
1 'polypeptide(L)'
;MVSLPYAAALAPPVHSLSSPVLLPGSAQLVIVAGGGRDLTWPPGLIASHLLRASAGRLVQALLHGAARGADQAIASAADQLGWLQISCPAAWKQHGRAAGPIRNRQMLERSLELLADLPLGAGLLVIAFPGSRGTASLL
;
A
#
# COMPACT_ATOMS: atom_id res chain seq x y z
N MET A 1 -4.79 -10.28 -16.93
CA MET A 1 -5.04 -10.51 -16.26
C MET A 1 -4.88 -10.21 -16.01
N VAL A 2 -4.58 -10.22 -16.36
CA VAL A 2 -4.68 -10.29 -15.74
C VAL A 2 -4.29 -10.21 -15.55
N SER A 3 -4.14 -10.26 -16.02
CA SER A 3 -4.27 -10.41 -15.47
C SER A 3 -3.69 -10.36 -15.39
N LEU A 4 -3.37 -10.56 -15.84
CA LEU A 4 -3.27 -10.70 -15.43
C LEU A 4 -2.75 -10.52 -15.36
N PRO A 5 -2.52 -10.69 -15.62
CA PRO A 5 -2.41 -10.77 -15.26
C PRO A 5 -1.77 -10.49 -15.14
N TYR A 6 -1.48 -10.51 -15.40
CA TYR A 6 -1.24 -10.50 -14.92
C TYR A 6 -0.66 -10.67 -14.86
N ALA A 7 -0.46 -10.90 -15.38
CA ALA A 7 -0.32 -11.32 -15.02
C ALA A 7 0.20 -11.40 -15.22
N ALA A 8 0.32 -11.66 -15.56
CA ALA A 8 0.36 -12.03 -15.50
C ALA A 8 0.88 -11.76 -15.83
N ALA A 9 1.10 -11.82 -16.18
CA ALA A 9 1.15 -11.93 -16.16
C ALA A 9 1.76 -11.56 -16.44
N LEU A 10 2.00 -11.80 -16.87
CA LEU A 10 2.21 -11.83 -16.80
C LEU A 10 2.97 -11.80 -17.00
N ALA A 11 3.14 -12.02 -17.38
CA ALA A 11 3.52 -12.37 -17.25
C ALA A 11 4.17 -12.41 -17.41
N PRO A 12 4.66 -12.67 -17.56
CA PRO A 12 5.14 -13.17 -17.42
C PRO A 12 5.68 -13.54 -17.27
N PRO A 13 6.01 -13.76 -17.40
CA PRO A 13 6.42 -14.43 -17.07
C PRO A 13 7.17 -14.77 -16.88
N VAL A 14 7.29 -14.91 -17.08
CA VAL A 14 7.80 -15.44 -16.70
C VAL A 14 8.51 -15.89 -16.73
N HIS A 15 8.78 -16.10 -16.96
CA HIS A 15 9.28 -16.63 -16.68
C HIS A 15 9.88 -17.11 -16.48
N SER A 16 9.87 -17.39 -16.91
CA SER A 16 10.43 -17.86 -16.65
C SER A 16 11.02 -17.83 -16.09
N LEU A 17 11.22 -18.05 -16.19
CA LEU A 17 11.96 -18.04 -15.66
C LEU A 17 12.61 -18.22 -14.87
N SER A 18 12.99 -19.26 -15.49
CA SER A 18 13.89 -19.39 -14.39
C SER A 18 14.01 -18.12 -13.60
N SER A 19 13.32 -18.04 -12.60
CA SER A 19 13.41 -16.88 -11.77
C SER A 19 14.82 -16.76 -11.23
N PRO A 20 15.41 -15.61 -11.33
CA PRO A 20 16.60 -15.36 -10.55
C PRO A 20 16.28 -15.69 -9.09
N VAL A 21 17.19 -16.31 -8.42
CA VAL A 21 17.01 -16.58 -7.01
C VAL A 21 17.01 -15.26 -6.30
N LEU A 22 15.83 -14.82 -5.88
CA LEU A 22 15.71 -13.62 -5.06
C LEU A 22 16.00 -14.01 -3.62
N LEU A 23 16.77 -13.19 -2.93
CA LEU A 23 16.92 -13.33 -1.49
C LEU A 23 15.54 -13.18 -0.85
N PRO A 24 15.16 -14.09 0.05
CA PRO A 24 13.81 -14.08 0.61
C PRO A 24 13.34 -12.71 1.14
N GLY A 25 14.19 -12.00 1.84
CA GLY A 25 13.81 -10.70 2.40
C GLY A 25 13.59 -9.63 1.36
N SER A 26 14.34 -9.64 0.26
CA SER A 26 14.24 -8.62 -0.77
C SER A 26 12.96 -8.72 -1.57
N ALA A 27 12.25 -9.85 -1.48
CA ALA A 27 10.99 -10.04 -2.17
C ALA A 27 9.79 -9.57 -1.36
N GLN A 28 9.98 -9.04 -0.15
CA GLN A 28 8.89 -8.68 0.75
C GLN A 28 8.78 -7.17 0.93
N LEU A 29 7.54 -6.71 1.07
CA LEU A 29 7.24 -5.29 1.11
C LEU A 29 6.07 -5.02 2.05
N VAL A 30 6.18 -3.95 2.83
CA VAL A 30 5.06 -3.36 3.56
C VAL A 30 4.78 -2.01 2.92
N ILE A 31 3.53 -1.74 2.61
CA ILE A 31 3.13 -0.48 1.96
C ILE A 31 2.27 0.34 2.92
N VAL A 32 2.57 1.62 3.02
CA VAL A 32 1.70 2.62 3.64
C VAL A 32 1.22 3.52 2.51
N ALA A 33 -0.08 3.59 2.31
CA ALA A 33 -0.65 4.33 1.19
C ALA A 33 -1.72 5.31 1.67
N GLY A 34 -1.77 6.48 1.07
CA GLY A 34 -2.76 7.49 1.37
C GLY A 34 -2.95 8.46 0.23
N GLY A 35 -3.84 9.43 0.41
CA GLY A 35 -4.11 10.44 -0.61
C GLY A 35 -5.25 11.35 -0.20
N GLY A 36 -5.69 12.18 -1.14
CA GLY A 36 -6.72 13.18 -0.86
C GLY A 36 -8.11 12.60 -0.69
N ARG A 37 -8.89 13.24 0.18
CA ARG A 37 -10.28 12.85 0.41
C ARG A 37 -11.17 13.13 -0.79
N ASP A 38 -10.73 14.00 -1.67
CA ASP A 38 -11.44 14.39 -2.88
C ASP A 38 -10.95 13.64 -4.12
N LEU A 39 -10.04 12.70 -3.95
CA LEU A 39 -9.55 11.89 -5.07
C LEU A 39 -10.67 11.01 -5.60
N THR A 40 -10.87 11.04 -6.91
CA THR A 40 -11.93 10.29 -7.58
C THR A 40 -11.39 9.23 -8.54
N TRP A 41 -10.11 8.91 -8.46
CA TRP A 41 -9.53 7.87 -9.31
C TRP A 41 -10.23 6.54 -9.05
N PRO A 42 -10.58 5.79 -10.11
CA PRO A 42 -11.20 4.48 -9.91
C PRO A 42 -10.20 3.50 -9.26
N PRO A 43 -10.72 2.54 -8.49
CA PRO A 43 -9.85 1.56 -7.83
C PRO A 43 -8.92 0.80 -8.77
N GLY A 44 -9.34 0.52 -10.00
CA GLY A 44 -8.48 -0.15 -10.97
C GLY A 44 -7.24 0.65 -11.33
N LEU A 45 -7.37 1.97 -11.42
CA LEU A 45 -6.21 2.84 -11.68
C LEU A 45 -5.26 2.84 -10.47
N ILE A 46 -5.81 2.94 -9.27
CA ILE A 46 -5.02 2.84 -8.04
C ILE A 46 -4.29 1.50 -8.00
N ALA A 47 -4.99 0.41 -8.30
CA ALA A 47 -4.39 -0.93 -8.31
C ALA A 47 -3.23 -1.02 -9.29
N SER A 48 -3.35 -0.41 -10.46
CA SER A 48 -2.27 -0.39 -11.46
C SER A 48 -1.03 0.29 -10.90
N HIS A 49 -1.21 1.42 -10.24
CA HIS A 49 -0.09 2.16 -9.66
C HIS A 49 0.55 1.39 -8.51
N LEU A 50 -0.26 0.79 -7.64
CA LEU A 50 0.23 0.00 -6.52
C LEU A 50 1.02 -1.22 -7.02
N LEU A 51 0.48 -1.92 -8.01
CA LEU A 51 1.13 -3.09 -8.55
C LEU A 51 2.48 -2.74 -9.18
N ARG A 52 2.52 -1.65 -9.94
CA ARG A 52 3.78 -1.18 -10.56
C ARG A 52 4.79 -0.79 -9.48
N ALA A 53 4.34 -0.10 -8.45
CA ALA A 53 5.23 0.33 -7.37
C ALA A 53 5.80 -0.85 -6.59
N SER A 54 5.04 -1.94 -6.46
CA SER A 54 5.52 -3.13 -5.76
C SER A 54 6.62 -3.86 -6.53
N ALA A 55 6.72 -3.64 -7.84
CA ALA A 55 7.80 -4.15 -8.69
C ALA A 55 8.00 -5.67 -8.56
N GLY A 56 6.91 -6.42 -8.47
CA GLY A 56 6.96 -7.88 -8.36
C GLY A 56 7.29 -8.41 -6.97
N ARG A 57 7.44 -7.54 -5.99
CA ARG A 57 7.73 -7.95 -4.63
C ARG A 57 6.46 -8.44 -3.94
N LEU A 58 6.61 -9.35 -2.99
CA LEU A 58 5.49 -9.87 -2.22
C LEU A 58 5.05 -8.80 -1.20
N VAL A 59 3.82 -8.34 -1.33
CA VAL A 59 3.27 -7.35 -0.40
C VAL A 59 2.67 -8.08 0.80
N GLN A 60 3.29 -7.93 1.96
CA GLN A 60 2.85 -8.57 3.18
C GLN A 60 1.64 -7.88 3.77
N ALA A 61 1.59 -6.56 3.68
CA ALA A 61 0.47 -5.78 4.19
C ALA A 61 0.48 -4.41 3.54
N LEU A 62 -0.72 -3.85 3.38
CA LEU A 62 -0.92 -2.46 2.98
C LEU A 62 -1.75 -1.77 4.06
N LEU A 63 -1.22 -0.69 4.59
CA LEU A 63 -1.89 0.11 5.61
C LEU A 63 -2.46 1.37 4.98
N HIS A 64 -3.69 1.73 5.35
CA HIS A 64 -4.32 2.96 4.88
C HIS A 64 -5.15 3.60 6.01
N GLY A 65 -5.55 4.84 5.80
CA GLY A 65 -6.16 5.64 6.85
C GLY A 65 -7.68 5.50 6.99
N ALA A 66 -8.31 4.67 6.19
CA ALA A 66 -9.75 4.44 6.23
C ALA A 66 -10.60 5.71 6.04
N ALA A 67 -10.04 6.76 5.46
CA ALA A 67 -10.78 7.96 5.12
C ALA A 67 -11.49 7.78 3.77
N ARG A 68 -12.40 8.70 3.47
CA ARG A 68 -13.06 8.70 2.15
C ARG A 68 -12.06 9.12 1.07
N GLY A 69 -12.46 8.95 -0.18
CA GLY A 69 -11.61 9.33 -1.32
C GLY A 69 -10.52 8.31 -1.56
N ALA A 70 -9.27 8.76 -1.54
CA ALA A 70 -8.13 7.91 -1.85
C ALA A 70 -8.09 6.63 -1.00
N ASP A 71 -8.31 6.74 0.30
CA ASP A 71 -8.20 5.56 1.17
C ASP A 71 -9.24 4.49 0.83
N GLN A 72 -10.45 4.88 0.46
CA GLN A 72 -11.47 3.93 0.02
C GLN A 72 -11.08 3.26 -1.29
N ALA A 73 -10.55 4.03 -2.23
CA ALA A 73 -10.09 3.49 -3.50
C ALA A 73 -8.89 2.57 -3.30
N ILE A 74 -8.00 2.92 -2.38
CA ILE A 74 -6.84 2.08 -2.01
C ILE A 74 -7.32 0.76 -1.40
N ALA A 75 -8.31 0.80 -0.51
CA ALA A 75 -8.85 -0.40 0.10
C ALA A 75 -9.45 -1.33 -0.96
N SER A 76 -10.23 -0.78 -1.89
CA SER A 76 -10.80 -1.56 -2.99
C SER A 76 -9.73 -2.13 -3.88
N ALA A 77 -8.68 -1.34 -4.17
CA ALA A 77 -7.56 -1.80 -4.99
C ALA A 77 -6.81 -2.94 -4.32
N ALA A 78 -6.56 -2.84 -3.01
CA ALA A 78 -5.90 -3.89 -2.26
C ALA A 78 -6.72 -5.19 -2.30
N ASP A 79 -8.04 -5.09 -2.19
CA ASP A 79 -8.91 -6.25 -2.34
C ASP A 79 -8.79 -6.88 -3.72
N GLN A 80 -8.77 -6.07 -4.78
CA GLN A 80 -8.59 -6.56 -6.13
C GLN A 80 -7.25 -7.28 -6.31
N LEU A 81 -6.21 -6.80 -5.65
CA LEU A 81 -4.87 -7.38 -5.74
C LEU A 81 -4.68 -8.57 -4.80
N GLY A 82 -5.64 -8.84 -3.93
CA GLY A 82 -5.53 -9.92 -2.95
C GLY A 82 -4.55 -9.64 -1.83
N TRP A 83 -4.24 -8.38 -1.56
CA TRP A 83 -3.31 -8.00 -0.51
C TRP A 83 -4.01 -7.85 0.83
N LEU A 84 -3.33 -8.27 1.90
CA LEU A 84 -3.81 -7.99 3.25
C LEU A 84 -3.80 -6.48 3.48
N GLN A 85 -4.92 -5.94 3.94
CA GLN A 85 -5.00 -4.52 4.25
C GLN A 85 -5.27 -4.31 5.74
N ILE A 86 -4.71 -3.23 6.27
CA ILE A 86 -4.87 -2.83 7.66
C ILE A 86 -5.42 -1.41 7.66
N SER A 87 -6.64 -1.25 8.18
CA SER A 87 -7.28 0.06 8.30
C SER A 87 -6.81 0.75 9.57
N CYS A 88 -6.46 2.01 9.46
CA CYS A 88 -6.01 2.82 10.58
C CYS A 88 -6.85 4.10 10.67
N PRO A 89 -8.10 4.01 11.15
CA PRO A 89 -8.97 5.19 11.18
C PRO A 89 -8.48 6.22 12.19
N ALA A 90 -8.70 7.50 11.85
CA ALA A 90 -8.34 8.58 12.74
C ALA A 90 -9.39 8.74 13.86
N ALA A 91 -8.92 9.06 15.05
CA ALA A 91 -9.79 9.23 16.22
C ALA A 91 -10.23 10.70 16.34
N TRP A 92 -11.08 11.15 15.41
CA TRP A 92 -11.51 12.54 15.33
C TRP A 92 -12.17 13.04 16.59
N LYS A 93 -12.96 12.19 17.27
CA LYS A 93 -13.63 12.60 18.51
C LYS A 93 -12.63 12.87 19.63
N GLN A 94 -11.53 12.14 19.64
CA GLN A 94 -10.52 12.24 20.69
C GLN A 94 -9.51 13.35 20.40
N HIS A 95 -9.10 13.52 19.15
CA HIS A 95 -7.98 14.38 18.80
C HIS A 95 -8.34 15.58 17.94
N GLY A 96 -9.59 15.70 17.49
CA GLY A 96 -10.01 16.82 16.64
C GLY A 96 -9.15 16.93 15.40
N ARG A 97 -8.68 18.14 15.10
CA ARG A 97 -7.88 18.40 13.89
C ARG A 97 -6.56 17.65 13.86
N ALA A 98 -6.04 17.30 15.02
CA ALA A 98 -4.78 16.58 15.10
C ALA A 98 -4.93 15.09 14.79
N ALA A 99 -6.16 14.59 14.66
CA ALA A 99 -6.41 13.16 14.49
C ALA A 99 -5.76 12.58 13.26
N GLY A 100 -5.78 13.30 12.12
CA GLY A 100 -5.14 12.83 10.89
C GLY A 100 -3.65 12.66 11.02
N PRO A 101 -2.90 13.71 11.39
CA PRO A 101 -1.45 13.58 11.60
C PRO A 101 -1.08 12.56 12.66
N ILE A 102 -1.81 12.47 13.75
CA ILE A 102 -1.58 11.46 14.79
C ILE A 102 -1.75 10.06 14.20
N ARG A 103 -2.85 9.83 13.48
CA ARG A 103 -3.10 8.55 12.84
C ARG A 103 -2.00 8.20 11.84
N ASN A 104 -1.55 9.17 11.05
CA ASN A 104 -0.49 8.92 10.06
C ASN A 104 0.80 8.47 10.75
N ARG A 105 1.15 9.08 11.87
CA ARG A 105 2.32 8.66 12.64
C ARG A 105 2.13 7.25 13.19
N GLN A 106 0.98 6.97 13.77
CA GLN A 106 0.68 5.64 14.30
C GLN A 106 0.74 4.57 13.20
N MET A 107 0.26 4.91 12.01
CA MET A 107 0.28 4.02 10.87
C MET A 107 1.71 3.71 10.44
N LEU A 108 2.60 4.71 10.42
CA LEU A 108 4.01 4.49 10.12
C LEU A 108 4.70 3.67 11.20
N GLU A 109 4.41 3.94 12.47
CA GLU A 109 4.95 3.14 13.58
C GLU A 109 4.51 1.68 13.46
N ARG A 110 3.23 1.45 13.16
CA ARG A 110 2.72 0.11 12.96
C ARG A 110 3.41 -0.60 11.80
N SER A 111 3.64 0.12 10.70
CA SER A 111 4.31 -0.46 9.54
C SER A 111 5.75 -0.85 9.86
N LEU A 112 6.44 -0.06 10.67
CA LEU A 112 7.81 -0.39 11.10
C LEU A 112 7.84 -1.61 12.02
N GLU A 113 6.83 -1.77 12.88
CA GLU A 113 6.70 -2.97 13.69
C GLU A 113 6.53 -4.22 12.83
N LEU A 114 5.67 -4.13 11.82
CA LEU A 114 5.47 -5.24 10.89
C LEU A 114 6.75 -5.55 10.13
N LEU A 115 7.46 -4.52 9.70
CA LEU A 115 8.70 -4.68 8.96
C LEU A 115 9.76 -5.39 9.80
N ALA A 116 9.81 -5.10 11.10
CA ALA A 116 10.80 -5.70 11.99
C ALA A 116 10.62 -7.22 12.12
N ASP A 117 9.41 -7.72 11.88
CA ASP A 117 9.12 -9.15 11.95
C ASP A 117 9.41 -9.88 10.64
N LEU A 118 9.82 -9.16 9.59
CA LEU A 118 10.11 -9.75 8.30
C LEU A 118 11.60 -10.01 8.14
N PRO A 119 11.98 -10.92 7.22
CA PRO A 119 13.38 -11.19 6.96
C PRO A 119 14.15 -9.94 6.54
N LEU A 120 15.45 -9.94 6.78
CA LEU A 120 16.34 -8.87 6.33
C LEU A 120 16.16 -8.66 4.83
N GLY A 121 16.19 -7.40 4.41
CA GLY A 121 15.98 -7.04 3.01
C GLY A 121 14.55 -6.68 2.69
N ALA A 122 13.59 -6.94 3.59
CA ALA A 122 12.23 -6.46 3.43
C ALA A 122 12.21 -4.93 3.44
N GLY A 123 11.32 -4.35 2.64
CA GLY A 123 11.25 -2.91 2.46
C GLY A 123 9.94 -2.31 2.91
N LEU A 124 9.98 -1.01 3.21
CA LEU A 124 8.80 -0.19 3.46
C LEU A 124 8.67 0.80 2.31
N LEU A 125 7.48 0.87 1.75
CA LEU A 125 7.16 1.81 0.68
C LEU A 125 6.02 2.71 1.14
N VAL A 126 6.21 4.02 1.08
CA VAL A 126 5.16 4.99 1.37
C VAL A 126 4.71 5.60 0.06
N ILE A 127 3.43 5.48 -0.24
CA ILE A 127 2.84 5.98 -1.49
C ILE A 127 1.77 7.01 -1.15
N ALA A 128 1.87 8.18 -1.77
CA ALA A 128 0.86 9.22 -1.64
C ALA A 128 0.25 9.51 -3.00
N PHE A 129 -1.07 9.38 -3.08
CA PHE A 129 -1.81 9.80 -4.26
C PHE A 129 -2.18 11.27 -4.12
N PRO A 130 -2.47 11.98 -5.24
CA PRO A 130 -2.75 13.41 -5.16
C PRO A 130 -3.84 13.75 -4.16
N GLY A 131 -3.70 14.88 -3.46
CA GLY A 131 -4.75 15.30 -2.57
C GLY A 131 -4.40 16.32 -1.54
N SER A 132 -5.08 16.24 -0.41
CA SER A 132 -5.14 17.25 0.63
C SER A 132 -3.91 17.28 1.54
N ARG A 133 -3.97 18.15 2.55
CA ARG A 133 -2.91 18.31 3.55
C ARG A 133 -2.60 17.02 4.31
N GLY A 134 -3.59 16.15 4.49
CA GLY A 134 -3.38 14.88 5.17
C GLY A 134 -2.36 14.01 4.46
N THR A 135 -2.33 14.08 3.14
CA THR A 135 -1.33 13.38 2.33
C THR A 135 0.07 13.91 2.60
N ALA A 136 0.21 15.23 2.75
CA ALA A 136 1.51 15.84 3.02
C ALA A 136 2.10 15.36 4.34
N SER A 137 1.27 15.14 5.36
CA SER A 137 1.75 14.67 6.66
C SER A 137 2.19 13.20 6.63
N LEU A 138 1.79 12.46 5.62
CA LEU A 138 2.22 11.08 5.44
C LEU A 138 3.64 11.01 4.87
N LEU A 139 3.97 11.99 4.07
CA LEU A 139 5.29 12.05 3.44
C LEU A 139 6.34 12.61 4.37
#